data_6ebbd08b96a655d9f7b2cc67b512531b
#
_entry.id   6ebbd08b96a655d9f7b2cc67b512531b
#
_cell.length_a   1.000
_cell.length_b   1.000
_cell.length_c   1.000
_cell.angle_alpha   90.00
_cell.angle_beta   90.00
_cell.angle_gamma   90.00
#
_symmetry.space_group_name_H-M   'P 1'
#
loop_
_entity.id
_entity.type
_entity.pdbx_description
1 polymer ?
#
loop_
_entity_poly.entity_id
_entity_poly.type
_entity_poly.pdbx_seq_one_letter_code
_entity_poly.pdbx_strand_id
1 'polypeptide(L)'
;RPCLLDVTLYPYSRAEANAWMIFPYEIVNGARTTARLIQPAEMAQRFPLCLAYLTARRAELERRNIVGGSAATRQFYQFGRSQSLTKFNSPKIILPILSREARYAYDDNNIMMTGGGNGPYYLIRPREGAPETNFFLMAVLHHPLSEAIVRTHTSSFRGGYYSHGKQFIEHLPIPSATPAERADIEALVAQLIAANDAAQAARVPHQRILHERHAAALRDQVEGRVSRLFGLSAADIALAKAVPIPA
;
A
#
# COMPACT_ATOMS: atom_id res chain seq x y z
N ARG A 1 5.54 -5.81 -15.05
CA ARG A 1 5.75 -5.12 -13.78
C ARG A 1 5.48 -6.04 -12.60
N PRO A 2 6.18 -5.89 -11.47
CA PRO A 2 5.87 -6.64 -10.26
C PRO A 2 4.44 -6.31 -9.80
N CYS A 3 3.75 -7.32 -9.26
CA CYS A 3 2.35 -7.21 -8.89
C CYS A 3 2.05 -7.96 -7.59
N LEU A 4 1.11 -7.45 -6.80
CA LEU A 4 0.51 -8.13 -5.65
C LEU A 4 -0.80 -8.80 -6.06
N LEU A 5 -0.89 -10.09 -5.79
CA LEU A 5 -2.12 -10.88 -5.94
C LEU A 5 -2.39 -11.60 -4.62
N ASP A 6 -3.41 -11.13 -3.92
CA ASP A 6 -4.00 -11.77 -2.73
C ASP A 6 -2.98 -12.33 -1.71
N VAL A 7 -2.06 -11.46 -1.25
CA VAL A 7 -1.06 -11.80 -0.24
C VAL A 7 -1.31 -11.07 1.08
N THR A 8 -0.89 -11.69 2.17
CA THR A 8 -0.90 -11.04 3.48
C THR A 8 0.23 -10.01 3.54
N LEU A 9 -0.13 -8.78 3.86
CA LEU A 9 0.84 -7.72 4.20
C LEU A 9 1.16 -7.79 5.70
N TYR A 10 2.36 -7.33 6.05
CA TYR A 10 2.82 -7.26 7.43
C TYR A 10 3.04 -5.80 7.86
N PRO A 11 2.73 -5.46 9.13
CA PRO A 11 2.96 -4.12 9.65
C PRO A 11 4.44 -3.71 9.54
N TYR A 12 4.72 -2.50 9.09
CA TYR A 12 6.08 -1.97 8.97
C TYR A 12 7.05 -2.90 8.22
N SER A 13 6.61 -3.50 7.14
CA SER A 13 7.46 -4.31 6.26
C SER A 13 7.51 -3.71 4.86
N ARG A 14 8.44 -4.20 4.04
CA ARG A 14 8.37 -3.98 2.60
C ARG A 14 7.32 -4.89 1.98
N ALA A 15 6.57 -4.35 1.03
CA ALA A 15 5.69 -5.18 0.22
C ALA A 15 6.53 -5.98 -0.78
N GLU A 16 6.22 -7.27 -0.90
CA GLU A 16 6.89 -8.15 -1.86
C GLU A 16 5.92 -8.61 -2.93
N ALA A 17 6.30 -8.39 -4.18
CA ALA A 17 5.50 -8.86 -5.31
C ALA A 17 5.54 -10.38 -5.40
N ASN A 18 4.38 -11.01 -5.58
CA ASN A 18 4.24 -12.45 -5.76
C ASN A 18 3.87 -12.85 -7.20
N ALA A 19 3.71 -11.87 -8.09
CA ALA A 19 3.35 -12.08 -9.47
C ALA A 19 3.96 -11.01 -10.40
N TRP A 20 3.87 -11.27 -11.70
CA TRP A 20 4.22 -10.32 -12.74
C TRP A 20 3.01 -9.98 -13.59
N MET A 21 2.79 -8.69 -13.82
CA MET A 21 1.72 -8.19 -14.65
C MET A 21 2.27 -7.70 -16.00
N ILE A 22 1.66 -8.11 -17.10
CA ILE A 22 1.89 -7.48 -18.41
C ILE A 22 1.25 -6.08 -18.33
N PHE A 23 2.07 -5.06 -18.50
CA PHE A 23 1.66 -3.66 -18.42
C PHE A 23 1.85 -2.99 -19.78
N PRO A 24 0.84 -3.04 -20.68
CA PRO A 24 0.95 -2.56 -22.05
C PRO A 24 0.82 -1.04 -22.17
N TYR A 25 1.38 -0.31 -21.23
CA TYR A 25 1.34 1.15 -21.19
C TYR A 25 2.74 1.73 -20.95
N GLU A 26 2.94 2.91 -21.49
CA GLU A 26 4.05 3.79 -21.12
C GLU A 26 3.59 4.88 -20.20
N ILE A 27 4.38 5.17 -19.18
CA ILE A 27 4.16 6.34 -18.33
C ILE A 27 4.91 7.50 -18.97
N VAL A 28 4.15 8.48 -19.40
CA VAL A 28 4.65 9.70 -20.04
C VAL A 28 4.63 10.83 -19.01
N ASN A 29 5.80 11.34 -18.68
CA ASN A 29 5.97 12.49 -17.81
C ASN A 29 5.90 13.77 -18.65
N GLY A 30 5.07 14.72 -18.26
CA GLY A 30 4.86 16.02 -18.89
C GLY A 30 4.25 16.97 -17.86
N ALA A 31 3.51 17.98 -18.30
CA ALA A 31 2.75 18.85 -17.41
C ALA A 31 1.80 18.06 -16.48
N ARG A 32 1.36 16.91 -16.93
CA ARG A 32 0.69 15.88 -16.13
C ARG A 32 1.25 14.52 -16.52
N THR A 33 1.51 13.68 -15.55
CA THR A 33 1.90 12.28 -15.79
C THR A 33 0.68 11.51 -16.31
N THR A 34 0.82 10.87 -17.47
CA THR A 34 -0.23 10.08 -18.12
C THR A 34 0.23 8.67 -18.41
N ALA A 35 -0.71 7.75 -18.64
CA ALA A 35 -0.43 6.40 -19.08
C ALA A 35 -0.94 6.25 -20.54
N ARG A 36 -0.03 6.09 -21.49
CA ARG A 36 -0.32 5.87 -22.90
C ARG A 36 -0.33 4.38 -23.21
N LEU A 37 -1.40 3.88 -23.79
CA LEU A 37 -1.44 2.50 -24.28
C LEU A 37 -0.48 2.34 -25.47
N ILE A 38 0.40 1.33 -25.40
CA ILE A 38 1.29 0.98 -26.49
C ILE A 38 0.45 0.39 -27.64
N GLN A 39 0.56 0.99 -28.82
CA GLN A 39 -0.23 0.59 -29.98
C GLN A 39 0.28 -0.72 -30.61
N PRO A 40 -0.55 -1.50 -31.32
CA PRO A 40 -0.16 -2.81 -31.84
C PRO A 40 1.09 -2.80 -32.72
N ALA A 41 1.25 -1.82 -33.59
CA ALA A 41 2.44 -1.69 -34.44
C ALA A 41 3.72 -1.47 -33.62
N GLU A 42 3.66 -0.60 -32.62
CA GLU A 42 4.76 -0.34 -31.70
C GLU A 42 5.05 -1.59 -30.83
N MET A 43 4.01 -2.26 -30.36
CA MET A 43 4.16 -3.49 -29.57
C MET A 43 4.78 -4.62 -30.40
N ALA A 44 4.44 -4.73 -31.69
CA ALA A 44 5.04 -5.71 -32.60
C ALA A 44 6.55 -5.46 -32.79
N GLN A 45 6.97 -4.21 -32.84
CA GLN A 45 8.39 -3.85 -32.98
C GLN A 45 9.17 -4.05 -31.70
N ARG A 46 8.65 -3.60 -30.56
CA ARG A 46 9.37 -3.54 -29.29
C ARG A 46 9.20 -4.80 -28.44
N PHE A 47 8.06 -5.44 -28.52
CA PHE A 47 7.66 -6.55 -27.64
C PHE A 47 6.92 -7.67 -28.42
N PRO A 48 7.50 -8.23 -29.50
CA PRO A 48 6.79 -9.17 -30.38
C PRO A 48 6.26 -10.41 -29.66
N LEU A 49 7.02 -10.98 -28.73
CA LEU A 49 6.59 -12.14 -27.94
C LEU A 49 5.42 -11.82 -27.02
N CYS A 50 5.41 -10.62 -26.45
CA CYS A 50 4.29 -10.16 -25.63
C CYS A 50 3.02 -10.00 -26.47
N LEU A 51 3.12 -9.42 -27.66
CA LEU A 51 1.99 -9.28 -28.57
C LEU A 51 1.46 -10.67 -29.01
N ALA A 52 2.34 -11.59 -29.36
CA ALA A 52 1.97 -12.96 -29.71
C ALA A 52 1.23 -13.66 -28.56
N TYR A 53 1.76 -13.55 -27.33
CA TYR A 53 1.12 -14.10 -26.13
C TYR A 53 -0.28 -13.54 -25.90
N LEU A 54 -0.44 -12.22 -26.01
CA LEU A 54 -1.74 -11.54 -25.83
C LEU A 54 -2.71 -11.91 -26.95
N THR A 55 -2.22 -12.00 -28.21
CA THR A 55 -3.04 -12.36 -29.36
C THR A 55 -3.58 -13.79 -29.25
N ALA A 56 -2.78 -14.73 -28.77
CA ALA A 56 -3.22 -16.10 -28.51
C ALA A 56 -4.35 -16.20 -27.47
N ARG A 57 -4.53 -15.17 -26.64
CA ARG A 57 -5.58 -15.08 -25.61
C ARG A 57 -6.64 -14.03 -25.92
N ARG A 58 -6.70 -13.59 -27.17
CA ARG A 58 -7.57 -12.50 -27.60
C ARG A 58 -9.03 -12.74 -27.22
N ALA A 59 -9.55 -13.93 -27.47
CA ALA A 59 -10.95 -14.27 -27.19
C ALA A 59 -11.31 -14.13 -25.69
N GLU A 60 -10.39 -14.47 -24.78
CA GLU A 60 -10.58 -14.27 -23.34
C GLU A 60 -10.49 -12.78 -22.98
N LEU A 61 -9.52 -12.08 -23.55
CA LEU A 61 -9.27 -10.68 -23.25
C LEU A 61 -10.41 -9.76 -23.73
N GLU A 62 -11.05 -10.08 -24.85
CA GLU A 62 -12.19 -9.34 -25.40
C GLU A 62 -13.48 -9.51 -24.57
N ARG A 63 -13.61 -10.59 -23.80
CA ARG A 63 -14.76 -10.79 -22.89
C ARG A 63 -14.74 -9.88 -21.67
N ARG A 64 -13.61 -9.24 -21.38
CA ARG A 64 -13.48 -8.35 -20.22
C ARG A 64 -14.27 -7.07 -20.45
N ASN A 65 -14.86 -6.56 -19.37
CA ASN A 65 -15.47 -5.23 -19.39
C ASN A 65 -14.36 -4.16 -19.40
N ILE A 66 -14.21 -3.46 -20.53
CA ILE A 66 -13.26 -2.36 -20.69
C ILE A 66 -14.01 -1.04 -20.60
N VAL A 67 -13.74 -0.28 -19.55
CA VAL A 67 -14.30 1.05 -19.31
C VAL A 67 -13.36 2.11 -19.88
N GLY A 68 -13.89 2.99 -20.72
CA GLY A 68 -13.15 4.09 -21.36
C GLY A 68 -12.57 3.76 -22.73
N GLY A 69 -12.17 4.79 -23.45
CA GLY A 69 -11.75 4.74 -24.85
C GLY A 69 -12.93 4.63 -25.84
N SER A 70 -12.73 5.12 -27.05
CA SER A 70 -13.67 4.89 -28.16
C SER A 70 -13.51 3.49 -28.73
N ALA A 71 -14.51 2.97 -29.42
CA ALA A 71 -14.41 1.69 -30.11
C ALA A 71 -13.24 1.66 -31.12
N ALA A 72 -12.92 2.82 -31.73
CA ALA A 72 -11.83 2.96 -32.69
C ALA A 72 -10.43 2.91 -32.07
N THR A 73 -10.29 3.28 -30.79
CA THR A 73 -8.98 3.34 -30.09
C THR A 73 -8.80 2.19 -29.10
N ARG A 74 -9.82 1.42 -28.86
CA ARG A 74 -9.82 0.32 -27.90
C ARG A 74 -9.03 -0.87 -28.41
N GLN A 75 -8.09 -1.34 -27.59
CA GLN A 75 -7.33 -2.55 -27.87
C GLN A 75 -7.76 -3.70 -26.96
N PHE A 76 -7.78 -4.90 -27.45
CA PHE A 76 -8.22 -6.09 -26.71
C PHE A 76 -7.35 -6.38 -25.46
N TYR A 77 -6.11 -5.93 -25.43
CA TYR A 77 -5.18 -6.07 -24.30
C TYR A 77 -5.21 -4.87 -23.33
N GLN A 78 -6.04 -3.87 -23.59
CA GLN A 78 -6.21 -2.74 -22.69
C GLN A 78 -6.76 -3.21 -21.34
N PHE A 79 -6.33 -2.55 -20.23
CA PHE A 79 -6.90 -2.85 -18.93
C PHE A 79 -8.37 -2.41 -18.85
N GLY A 80 -9.17 -3.17 -18.12
CA GLY A 80 -10.58 -2.85 -17.93
C GLY A 80 -10.80 -1.49 -17.25
N ARG A 81 -9.89 -1.07 -16.39
CA ARG A 81 -9.87 0.25 -15.75
C ARG A 81 -8.46 0.82 -15.78
N SER A 82 -8.33 2.10 -16.15
CA SER A 82 -7.02 2.75 -16.37
C SER A 82 -6.80 4.04 -15.54
N GLN A 83 -7.72 4.36 -14.60
CA GLN A 83 -7.72 5.65 -13.91
C GLN A 83 -6.54 5.88 -12.97
N SER A 84 -5.86 4.83 -12.52
CA SER A 84 -4.80 4.92 -11.51
C SER A 84 -3.45 4.42 -11.96
N LEU A 85 -3.24 4.19 -13.26
CA LEU A 85 -2.03 3.57 -13.79
C LEU A 85 -0.75 4.34 -13.48
N THR A 86 -0.84 5.66 -13.36
CA THR A 86 0.29 6.54 -13.05
C THR A 86 0.65 6.55 -11.55
N LYS A 87 -0.25 6.09 -10.68
CA LYS A 87 -0.07 6.19 -9.23
C LYS A 87 0.90 5.16 -8.64
N PHE A 88 1.28 4.15 -9.42
CA PHE A 88 2.15 3.07 -8.96
C PHE A 88 3.65 3.37 -9.11
N ASN A 89 4.03 4.45 -9.78
CA ASN A 89 5.42 4.77 -10.11
C ASN A 89 6.11 5.66 -9.06
N SER A 90 5.70 5.60 -7.82
CA SER A 90 6.32 6.33 -6.73
C SER A 90 6.23 5.52 -5.44
N PRO A 91 7.10 5.80 -4.47
CA PRO A 91 6.99 5.21 -3.14
C PRO A 91 5.61 5.43 -2.53
N LYS A 92 5.08 4.40 -1.87
CA LYS A 92 3.72 4.40 -1.32
C LYS A 92 3.56 3.43 -0.16
N ILE A 93 2.49 3.59 0.57
CA ILE A 93 2.01 2.63 1.55
C ILE A 93 0.91 1.81 0.89
N ILE A 94 0.98 0.49 0.98
CA ILE A 94 -0.05 -0.43 0.53
C ILE A 94 -0.78 -0.97 1.75
N LEU A 95 -2.10 -0.99 1.69
CA LEU A 95 -2.94 -1.50 2.77
C LEU A 95 -3.99 -2.48 2.24
N PRO A 96 -4.29 -3.56 2.98
CA PRO A 96 -5.41 -4.41 2.65
C PRO A 96 -6.72 -3.70 3.00
N ILE A 97 -7.75 -3.91 2.19
CA ILE A 97 -9.10 -3.36 2.49
C ILE A 97 -9.71 -4.06 3.69
N LEU A 98 -9.48 -5.37 3.82
CA LEU A 98 -9.96 -6.17 4.93
C LEU A 98 -8.78 -6.80 5.67
N SER A 99 -8.69 -6.55 6.97
CA SER A 99 -7.70 -7.19 7.86
C SER A 99 -8.21 -7.22 9.30
N ARG A 100 -7.53 -7.97 10.16
CA ARG A 100 -7.84 -8.04 11.60
C ARG A 100 -7.10 -6.99 12.44
N GLU A 101 -6.21 -6.25 11.81
CA GLU A 101 -5.36 -5.21 12.38
C GLU A 101 -4.78 -4.34 11.26
N ALA A 102 -4.21 -3.21 11.59
CA ALA A 102 -3.46 -2.39 10.64
C ALA A 102 -2.27 -3.18 10.09
N ARG A 103 -2.28 -3.51 8.79
CA ARG A 103 -1.23 -4.25 8.07
C ARG A 103 -0.77 -3.47 6.87
N TYR A 104 -0.17 -2.31 7.12
CA TYR A 104 0.25 -1.42 6.07
C TYR A 104 1.74 -1.64 5.79
N ALA A 105 2.06 -1.91 4.52
CA ALA A 105 3.40 -2.19 4.05
C ALA A 105 3.92 -1.07 3.16
N TYR A 106 5.23 -0.86 3.15
CA TYR A 106 5.90 0.13 2.31
C TYR A 106 6.29 -0.48 0.97
N ASP A 107 6.12 0.28 -0.10
CA ASP A 107 6.59 -0.09 -1.43
C ASP A 107 7.36 1.05 -2.09
N ASP A 108 8.60 0.77 -2.48
CA ASP A 108 9.47 1.60 -3.31
C ASP A 108 9.86 0.90 -4.64
N ASN A 109 9.28 -0.27 -4.90
CA ASN A 109 9.58 -1.10 -6.09
C ASN A 109 8.53 -0.97 -7.20
N ASN A 110 7.67 0.05 -7.13
CA ASN A 110 6.62 0.29 -8.12
C ASN A 110 5.69 -0.91 -8.33
N ILE A 111 5.37 -1.61 -7.25
CA ILE A 111 4.49 -2.77 -7.29
C ILE A 111 3.09 -2.34 -7.72
N MET A 112 2.57 -3.06 -8.72
CA MET A 112 1.20 -2.95 -9.17
C MET A 112 0.29 -3.78 -8.25
N MET A 113 -0.97 -3.37 -8.16
CA MET A 113 -1.99 -4.14 -7.46
C MET A 113 -3.34 -3.96 -8.14
N THR A 114 -4.19 -4.95 -8.01
CA THR A 114 -5.59 -4.80 -8.36
C THR A 114 -6.27 -3.99 -7.26
N GLY A 115 -6.86 -2.85 -7.60
CA GLY A 115 -7.48 -1.95 -6.64
C GLY A 115 -8.69 -1.25 -7.25
N GLY A 116 -9.42 -0.58 -6.37
CA GLY A 116 -10.63 0.16 -6.71
C GLY A 116 -11.90 -0.69 -6.71
N GLY A 117 -12.90 -0.24 -5.99
CA GLY A 117 -14.19 -0.90 -5.85
C GLY A 117 -14.13 -2.22 -5.09
N ASN A 118 -13.70 -3.29 -5.75
CA ASN A 118 -13.66 -4.64 -5.20
C ASN A 118 -12.25 -5.23 -5.16
N GLY A 119 -11.20 -4.43 -5.34
CA GLY A 119 -9.82 -4.93 -5.24
C GLY A 119 -9.40 -5.11 -3.78
N PRO A 120 -8.43 -6.02 -3.49
CA PRO A 120 -8.04 -6.33 -2.11
C PRO A 120 -7.19 -5.24 -1.43
N TYR A 121 -6.67 -4.27 -2.18
CA TYR A 121 -5.73 -3.27 -1.67
C TYR A 121 -6.09 -1.84 -2.04
N TYR A 122 -5.70 -0.90 -1.16
CA TYR A 122 -5.57 0.52 -1.46
C TYR A 122 -4.10 0.95 -1.35
N LEU A 123 -3.81 2.14 -1.86
CA LEU A 123 -2.53 2.81 -1.66
C LEU A 123 -2.73 4.17 -1.01
N ILE A 124 -1.78 4.54 -0.15
CA ILE A 124 -1.67 5.87 0.44
C ILE A 124 -0.30 6.42 0.06
N ARG A 125 -0.27 7.71 -0.22
CA ARG A 125 0.95 8.48 -0.38
C ARG A 125 0.71 9.93 0.03
N PRO A 126 1.74 10.64 0.45
CA PRO A 126 1.63 12.08 0.69
C PRO A 126 1.10 12.81 -0.54
N ARG A 127 0.40 13.92 -0.31
CA ARG A 127 0.07 14.85 -1.38
C ARG A 127 1.36 15.55 -1.84
N GLU A 128 1.39 15.95 -3.09
CA GLU A 128 2.49 16.78 -3.60
C GLU A 128 2.60 18.07 -2.78
N GLY A 129 3.82 18.39 -2.34
CA GLY A 129 4.08 19.55 -1.47
C GLY A 129 3.72 19.35 0.01
N ALA A 130 3.16 18.22 0.41
CA ALA A 130 2.95 17.91 1.82
C ALA A 130 4.29 17.66 2.53
N PRO A 131 4.44 18.15 3.78
CA PRO A 131 5.67 17.93 4.53
C PRO A 131 5.81 16.50 5.07
N GLU A 132 4.73 15.74 5.12
CA GLU A 132 4.70 14.37 5.61
C GLU A 132 5.27 13.42 4.55
N THR A 133 6.10 12.47 5.00
CA THR A 133 6.59 11.38 4.15
C THR A 133 5.73 10.11 4.33
N ASN A 134 5.97 9.10 3.49
CA ASN A 134 5.36 7.79 3.68
C ASN A 134 5.70 7.18 5.04
N PHE A 135 6.91 7.37 5.55
CA PHE A 135 7.33 6.81 6.84
C PHE A 135 6.62 7.49 8.02
N PHE A 136 6.49 8.82 7.97
CA PHE A 136 5.71 9.54 8.98
C PHE A 136 4.23 9.12 8.97
N LEU A 137 3.62 9.07 7.78
CA LEU A 137 2.23 8.58 7.65
C LEU A 137 2.08 7.14 8.15
N MET A 138 3.07 6.29 7.88
CA MET A 138 3.04 4.89 8.31
C MET A 138 3.06 4.78 9.84
N ALA A 139 3.85 5.61 10.53
CA ALA A 139 3.85 5.70 11.98
C ALA A 139 2.48 6.09 12.56
N VAL A 140 1.86 7.12 11.98
CA VAL A 140 0.54 7.60 12.40
C VAL A 140 -0.55 6.57 12.12
N LEU A 141 -0.55 5.96 10.94
CA LEU A 141 -1.57 4.99 10.54
C LEU A 141 -1.54 3.68 11.36
N HIS A 142 -0.37 3.27 11.86
CA HIS A 142 -0.25 2.10 12.75
C HIS A 142 -0.42 2.44 14.23
N HIS A 143 -0.58 3.72 14.58
CA HIS A 143 -0.72 4.11 15.97
C HIS A 143 -2.04 3.57 16.58
N PRO A 144 -2.06 3.14 17.86
CA PRO A 144 -3.25 2.61 18.51
C PRO A 144 -4.48 3.52 18.42
N LEU A 145 -4.29 4.85 18.47
CA LEU A 145 -5.39 5.81 18.29
C LEU A 145 -6.03 5.68 16.91
N SER A 146 -5.23 5.62 15.84
CA SER A 146 -5.74 5.47 14.47
C SER A 146 -6.53 4.17 14.31
N GLU A 147 -6.00 3.09 14.86
CA GLU A 147 -6.66 1.80 14.85
C GLU A 147 -7.96 1.80 15.66
N ALA A 148 -7.97 2.44 16.81
CA ALA A 148 -9.19 2.62 17.62
C ALA A 148 -10.28 3.39 16.87
N ILE A 149 -9.90 4.47 16.17
CA ILE A 149 -10.83 5.25 15.34
C ILE A 149 -11.39 4.38 14.21
N VAL A 150 -10.55 3.62 13.50
CA VAL A 150 -11.01 2.71 12.46
C VAL A 150 -11.99 1.70 13.02
N ARG A 151 -11.66 1.01 14.12
CA ARG A 151 -12.53 0.01 14.77
C ARG A 151 -13.88 0.56 15.19
N THR A 152 -13.93 1.81 15.64
CA THR A 152 -15.16 2.47 16.09
C THR A 152 -16.12 2.77 14.94
N HIS A 153 -15.58 3.01 13.73
CA HIS A 153 -16.40 3.49 12.59
C HIS A 153 -16.59 2.45 11.49
N THR A 154 -15.85 1.35 11.53
CA THR A 154 -15.86 0.36 10.45
C THR A 154 -16.96 -0.68 10.62
N SER A 155 -17.21 -1.41 9.54
CA SER A 155 -18.09 -2.60 9.57
C SER A 155 -17.25 -3.86 9.76
N SER A 156 -17.79 -4.79 10.55
CA SER A 156 -17.19 -6.11 10.74
C SER A 156 -17.50 -7.05 9.59
N PHE A 157 -16.64 -8.02 9.43
CA PHE A 157 -16.79 -9.14 8.50
C PHE A 157 -16.50 -10.45 9.22
N ARG A 158 -17.01 -11.55 8.68
CA ARG A 158 -16.82 -12.88 9.25
C ARG A 158 -15.35 -13.16 9.57
N GLY A 159 -15.10 -13.74 10.74
CA GLY A 159 -13.76 -14.15 11.18
C GLY A 159 -12.93 -13.05 11.83
N GLY A 160 -13.55 -11.98 12.32
CA GLY A 160 -12.89 -10.87 13.01
C GLY A 160 -12.13 -9.93 12.06
N TYR A 161 -12.46 -9.96 10.76
CA TYR A 161 -11.98 -8.98 9.81
C TYR A 161 -12.83 -7.72 9.88
N TYR A 162 -12.23 -6.57 9.63
CA TYR A 162 -12.94 -5.31 9.47
C TYR A 162 -12.29 -4.46 8.38
N SER A 163 -13.03 -3.45 7.91
CA SER A 163 -12.61 -2.68 6.75
C SER A 163 -11.64 -1.56 7.12
N HIS A 164 -10.52 -1.52 6.43
CA HIS A 164 -9.60 -0.38 6.36
C HIS A 164 -9.81 0.40 5.04
N GLY A 165 -11.05 0.41 4.54
CA GLY A 165 -11.41 1.10 3.32
C GLY A 165 -11.17 2.60 3.41
N LYS A 166 -11.10 3.26 2.24
CA LYS A 166 -10.80 4.69 2.12
C LYS A 166 -11.67 5.55 3.06
N GLN A 167 -12.97 5.28 3.14
CA GLN A 167 -13.93 6.03 3.96
C GLN A 167 -13.62 6.05 5.47
N PHE A 168 -12.85 5.07 5.96
CA PHE A 168 -12.45 4.99 7.38
C PHE A 168 -11.07 5.58 7.63
N ILE A 169 -10.20 5.56 6.61
CA ILE A 169 -8.81 6.02 6.71
C ILE A 169 -8.68 7.52 6.38
N GLU A 170 -9.49 8.04 5.45
CA GLU A 170 -9.33 9.42 4.95
C GLU A 170 -9.62 10.51 5.98
N HIS A 171 -10.26 10.18 7.09
CA HIS A 171 -10.59 11.08 8.19
C HIS A 171 -9.69 10.93 9.42
N LEU A 172 -8.68 10.04 9.37
CA LEU A 172 -7.74 9.88 10.47
C LEU A 172 -6.96 11.16 10.69
N PRO A 173 -6.83 11.61 11.94
CA PRO A 173 -6.06 12.81 12.26
C PRO A 173 -4.57 12.57 12.00
N ILE A 174 -3.92 13.55 11.39
CA ILE A 174 -2.46 13.60 11.25
C ILE A 174 -1.95 14.69 12.19
N PRO A 175 -1.13 14.36 13.20
CA PRO A 175 -0.67 15.35 14.16
C PRO A 175 0.34 16.29 13.51
N SER A 176 0.33 17.54 13.94
CA SER A 176 1.39 18.49 13.59
C SER A 176 2.72 18.06 14.21
N ALA A 177 3.80 18.14 13.45
CA ALA A 177 5.15 17.83 13.90
C ALA A 177 6.14 18.86 13.36
N THR A 178 7.13 19.23 14.14
CA THR A 178 8.28 19.99 13.68
C THR A 178 9.10 19.17 12.70
N PRO A 179 9.94 19.78 11.84
CA PRO A 179 10.83 19.02 10.96
C PRO A 179 11.74 18.02 11.72
N ALA A 180 12.21 18.38 12.90
CA ALA A 180 13.06 17.53 13.72
C ALA A 180 12.31 16.30 14.28
N GLU A 181 11.11 16.50 14.82
CA GLU A 181 10.25 15.41 15.33
C GLU A 181 9.87 14.45 14.20
N ARG A 182 9.57 14.97 13.02
CA ARG A 182 9.25 14.18 11.85
C ARG A 182 10.43 13.33 11.41
N ALA A 183 11.62 13.93 11.29
CA ALA A 183 12.85 13.22 10.91
C ALA A 183 13.22 12.12 11.93
N ASP A 184 13.02 12.35 13.24
CA ASP A 184 13.23 11.33 14.27
C ASP A 184 12.29 10.13 14.10
N ILE A 185 10.99 10.38 13.87
CA ILE A 185 10.00 9.31 13.63
C ILE A 185 10.32 8.55 12.34
N GLU A 186 10.65 9.25 11.28
CA GLU A 186 10.98 8.65 9.97
C GLU A 186 12.21 7.75 10.06
N ALA A 187 13.24 8.17 10.80
CA ALA A 187 14.43 7.37 11.04
C ALA A 187 14.11 6.08 11.82
N LEU A 188 13.25 6.17 12.84
CA LEU A 188 12.79 5.00 13.61
C LEU A 188 11.97 4.04 12.73
N VAL A 189 11.07 4.56 11.90
CA VAL A 189 10.28 3.73 10.97
C VAL A 189 11.18 3.04 9.94
N ALA A 190 12.18 3.73 9.39
CA ALA A 190 13.14 3.11 8.48
C ALA A 190 13.90 1.95 9.13
N GLN A 191 14.36 2.13 10.38
CA GLN A 191 15.02 1.07 11.17
C GLN A 191 14.07 -0.08 11.47
N LEU A 192 12.81 0.21 11.81
CA LEU A 192 11.78 -0.79 12.09
C LEU A 192 11.48 -1.66 10.86
N ILE A 193 11.33 -1.03 9.68
CA ILE A 193 11.16 -1.76 8.42
C ILE A 193 12.38 -2.68 8.18
N ALA A 194 13.61 -2.15 8.31
CA ALA A 194 14.82 -2.93 8.11
C ALA A 194 14.92 -4.11 9.10
N ALA A 195 14.52 -3.92 10.37
CA ALA A 195 14.50 -4.98 11.36
C ALA A 195 13.48 -6.09 11.03
N ASN A 196 12.28 -5.71 10.56
CA ASN A 196 11.26 -6.66 10.12
C ASN A 196 11.72 -7.43 8.87
N ASP A 197 12.29 -6.75 7.88
CA ASP A 197 12.84 -7.38 6.68
C ASP A 197 13.97 -8.38 7.04
N ALA A 198 14.85 -8.00 7.97
CA ALA A 198 15.90 -8.89 8.47
C ALA A 198 15.34 -10.11 9.22
N ALA A 199 14.26 -9.92 10.00
CA ALA A 199 13.57 -11.03 10.68
C ALA A 199 12.97 -12.01 9.67
N GLN A 200 12.36 -11.52 8.60
CA GLN A 200 11.78 -12.35 7.54
C GLN A 200 12.86 -13.09 6.74
N ALA A 201 13.98 -12.45 6.46
CA ALA A 201 15.10 -13.04 5.74
C ALA A 201 15.94 -14.01 6.58
N ALA A 202 15.82 -13.98 7.91
CA ALA A 202 16.62 -14.79 8.82
C ALA A 202 16.32 -16.29 8.66
N ARG A 203 17.36 -17.05 8.30
CA ARG A 203 17.29 -18.53 8.18
C ARG A 203 17.51 -19.24 9.51
N VAL A 204 18.16 -18.59 10.46
CA VAL A 204 18.49 -19.13 11.78
C VAL A 204 17.47 -18.63 12.79
N PRO A 205 16.76 -19.51 13.54
CA PRO A 205 15.71 -19.11 14.48
C PRO A 205 16.15 -18.08 15.52
N HIS A 206 17.36 -18.22 16.07
CA HIS A 206 17.90 -17.26 17.04
C HIS A 206 18.07 -15.86 16.46
N GLN A 207 18.58 -15.73 15.22
CA GLN A 207 18.71 -14.44 14.55
C GLN A 207 17.33 -13.80 14.30
N ARG A 208 16.34 -14.61 13.89
CA ARG A 208 14.96 -14.13 13.74
C ARG A 208 14.44 -13.53 15.03
N ILE A 209 14.56 -14.23 16.14
CA ILE A 209 14.10 -13.76 17.46
C ILE A 209 14.80 -12.45 17.86
N LEU A 210 16.10 -12.30 17.58
CA LEU A 210 16.81 -11.04 17.85
C LEU A 210 16.24 -9.88 17.03
N HIS A 211 16.01 -10.07 15.73
CA HIS A 211 15.43 -9.04 14.87
C HIS A 211 13.98 -8.71 15.27
N GLU A 212 13.17 -9.69 15.63
CA GLU A 212 11.80 -9.49 16.11
C GLU A 212 11.77 -8.68 17.42
N ARG A 213 12.66 -8.95 18.36
CA ARG A 213 12.80 -8.17 19.60
C ARG A 213 13.25 -6.74 19.32
N HIS A 214 14.20 -6.56 18.40
CA HIS A 214 14.63 -5.23 17.99
C HIS A 214 13.48 -4.47 17.33
N ALA A 215 12.75 -5.09 16.41
CA ALA A 215 11.58 -4.50 15.77
C ALA A 215 10.49 -4.11 16.80
N ALA A 216 10.25 -4.94 17.83
CA ALA A 216 9.30 -4.62 18.90
C ALA A 216 9.73 -3.36 19.67
N ALA A 217 11.00 -3.28 20.08
CA ALA A 217 11.53 -2.11 20.78
C ALA A 217 11.45 -0.82 19.92
N LEU A 218 11.72 -0.91 18.61
CA LEU A 218 11.57 0.23 17.69
C LEU A 218 10.11 0.64 17.55
N ARG A 219 9.19 -0.33 17.48
CA ARG A 219 7.74 -0.05 17.41
C ARG A 219 7.26 0.72 18.64
N ASP A 220 7.69 0.31 19.84
CA ASP A 220 7.36 1.02 21.08
C ASP A 220 7.89 2.47 21.07
N GLN A 221 9.09 2.68 20.52
CA GLN A 221 9.64 4.03 20.37
C GLN A 221 8.82 4.87 19.38
N VAL A 222 8.45 4.31 18.21
CA VAL A 222 7.58 5.00 17.22
C VAL A 222 6.24 5.35 17.86
N GLU A 223 5.58 4.40 18.55
CA GLU A 223 4.32 4.62 19.27
C GLU A 223 4.46 5.76 20.27
N GLY A 224 5.51 5.74 21.09
CA GLY A 224 5.74 6.79 22.08
C GLY A 224 6.03 8.17 21.47
N ARG A 225 6.69 8.26 20.31
CA ARG A 225 6.88 9.53 19.59
C ARG A 225 5.56 10.10 19.06
N VAL A 226 4.77 9.25 18.40
CA VAL A 226 3.45 9.65 17.85
C VAL A 226 2.47 10.00 18.96
N SER A 227 2.47 9.24 20.08
CA SER A 227 1.65 9.56 21.25
C SER A 227 1.91 10.98 21.79
N ARG A 228 3.19 11.37 21.86
CA ARG A 228 3.56 12.73 22.30
C ARG A 228 3.05 13.82 21.36
N LEU A 229 3.10 13.58 20.04
CA LEU A 229 2.54 14.52 19.05
C LEU A 229 1.04 14.71 19.22
N PHE A 230 0.31 13.67 19.61
CA PHE A 230 -1.11 13.75 19.92
C PHE A 230 -1.42 14.24 21.35
N GLY A 231 -0.40 14.42 22.20
CA GLY A 231 -0.59 14.78 23.62
C GLY A 231 -1.24 13.68 24.45
N LEU A 232 -1.07 12.41 24.06
CA LEU A 232 -1.71 11.28 24.72
C LEU A 232 -0.88 10.74 25.89
N SER A 233 -1.57 10.42 26.98
CA SER A 233 -1.01 9.73 28.13
C SER A 233 -0.95 8.20 27.92
N ALA A 234 -0.24 7.50 28.79
CA ALA A 234 -0.24 6.03 28.79
C ALA A 234 -1.64 5.45 29.04
N ALA A 235 -2.48 6.13 29.83
CA ALA A 235 -3.87 5.71 30.05
C ALA A 235 -4.71 5.83 28.76
N ASP A 236 -4.54 6.91 28.00
CA ASP A 236 -5.23 7.09 26.72
C ASP A 236 -4.84 6.01 25.72
N ILE A 237 -3.56 5.66 25.67
CA ILE A 237 -3.08 4.58 24.81
C ILE A 237 -3.64 3.22 25.23
N ALA A 238 -3.72 2.96 26.53
CA ALA A 238 -4.35 1.73 27.03
C ALA A 238 -5.83 1.65 26.64
N LEU A 239 -6.56 2.76 26.75
CA LEU A 239 -7.96 2.85 26.29
C LEU A 239 -8.06 2.61 24.78
N ALA A 240 -7.21 3.23 23.97
CA ALA A 240 -7.21 3.01 22.52
C ALA A 240 -6.95 1.53 22.15
N LYS A 241 -6.00 0.88 22.82
CA LYS A 241 -5.71 -0.55 22.63
C LYS A 241 -6.86 -1.46 23.09
N ALA A 242 -7.68 -1.02 24.04
CA ALA A 242 -8.83 -1.75 24.56
C ALA A 242 -10.08 -1.66 23.69
N VAL A 243 -10.11 -0.80 22.66
CA VAL A 243 -11.25 -0.71 21.74
C VAL A 243 -11.46 -2.06 21.07
N PRO A 244 -12.62 -2.69 21.23
CA PRO A 244 -12.87 -4.02 20.71
C PRO A 244 -12.87 -4.04 19.17
N ILE A 245 -12.57 -5.21 18.61
CA ILE A 245 -12.85 -5.47 17.19
C ILE A 245 -14.36 -5.39 17.02
N PRO A 246 -14.88 -4.73 15.97
CA PRO A 246 -16.32 -4.65 15.72
C PRO A 246 -16.96 -6.05 15.67
N ALA A 247 -18.09 -6.22 16.29
CA ALA A 247 -18.84 -7.50 16.34
C ALA A 247 -19.46 -7.86 15.00
#